data_35123eed29c762149d9b461a6d8c6603
#
_entry.id   35123eed29c762149d9b461a6d8c6603
#
_cell.length_a   1.000
_cell.length_b   1.000
_cell.length_c   1.000
_cell.angle_alpha   90.00
_cell.angle_beta   90.00
_cell.angle_gamma   90.00
#
_symmetry.space_group_name_H-M   'P 1'
#
loop_
_entity.id
_entity.type
_entity.pdbx_description
1 polymer ?
#
loop_
_entity_poly.entity_id
_entity_poly.type
_entity_poly.pdbx_seq_one_letter_code
_entity_poly.pdbx_strand_id
1 'polypeptide(L)'
;MLIKSGTLKLNCVAGNSINKLRYLSAQGSGTAKKVQQNIEDDVLFEDVGNKGVIILNRPKALNALNLSMVEKIYPVLKKWESSKRLVIIEGAGEKAFCAGGDVKSIVNTLRETENKILGETFFRKEYTLNYLIGRYKIPYVATIDGITMGGGVGLSVHGKYRIATEKTLFAMPETAIGLFPDVGGTFFLPRLKGKLGLYLGLTGDRLKGIDVVLAGIATHFIPSEKLPYLKQDLLTTEQSDVKEVLNKYQCIKFNQEFSLAPYMNKIDTYFAASSVEEIIQRLKEDNSEWAKNTLKMLLKASPTSLKVTMRAIQRGSTLNLSDCLKMEYRLACTALSRTSDFCEGVRALLIDKDQKPIWNPNSLKEVTDAYVDQQFTKLLEEKELQL
;
A
#
# COMPACT_ATOMS: atom_id res chain seq x y z
N MET A 1 54.44 0.73 17.77
CA MET A 1 53.77 0.86 19.10
C MET A 1 52.34 0.33 18.93
N LEU A 2 52.13 -0.91 19.39
CA LEU A 2 50.89 -1.67 19.22
C LEU A 2 49.86 -1.18 20.27
N ILE A 3 48.62 -0.92 19.83
CA ILE A 3 47.47 -0.83 20.74
C ILE A 3 46.47 -1.93 20.34
N LYS A 4 46.25 -2.83 21.29
CA LYS A 4 45.41 -4.02 21.23
C LYS A 4 43.92 -3.63 21.25
N SER A 5 43.16 -4.26 20.35
CA SER A 5 41.70 -4.34 20.35
C SER A 5 41.22 -5.28 21.46
N GLY A 6 40.38 -4.81 22.37
CA GLY A 6 39.72 -5.63 23.39
C GLY A 6 38.35 -6.08 22.90
N THR A 7 38.22 -7.36 22.68
CA THR A 7 36.95 -8.01 22.33
C THR A 7 36.21 -8.39 23.62
N LEU A 8 35.05 -7.79 23.89
CA LEU A 8 34.16 -8.24 24.95
C LEU A 8 33.29 -9.39 24.41
N LYS A 9 33.53 -10.60 24.93
CA LYS A 9 32.62 -11.75 24.77
C LYS A 9 31.53 -11.64 25.81
N LEU A 10 30.27 -11.47 25.40
CA LEU A 10 29.10 -11.75 26.25
C LEU A 10 28.69 -13.20 26.05
N ASN A 11 28.78 -13.97 27.11
CA ASN A 11 28.23 -15.33 27.22
C ASN A 11 26.70 -15.25 27.32
N CYS A 12 25.98 -15.75 26.31
CA CYS A 12 24.56 -16.07 26.45
C CYS A 12 24.40 -17.47 27.01
N VAL A 13 23.84 -17.54 28.21
CA VAL A 13 23.37 -18.77 28.83
C VAL A 13 22.01 -19.09 28.22
N ALA A 14 21.88 -20.26 27.62
CA ALA A 14 20.62 -20.80 27.13
C ALA A 14 19.69 -21.15 28.30
N GLY A 15 18.54 -20.51 28.38
CA GLY A 15 17.47 -20.84 29.30
C GLY A 15 16.16 -21.04 28.51
N ASN A 16 15.79 -22.30 28.30
CA ASN A 16 14.44 -22.67 27.85
C ASN A 16 13.41 -22.20 28.87
N SER A 17 12.49 -21.35 28.46
CA SER A 17 11.23 -21.13 29.17
C SER A 17 10.13 -20.83 28.21
N ILE A 18 9.28 -21.81 28.01
CA ILE A 18 7.97 -21.70 27.37
C ILE A 18 7.09 -20.86 28.30
N ASN A 19 6.96 -19.56 28.07
CA ASN A 19 5.99 -18.74 28.77
C ASN A 19 4.64 -18.79 28.04
N LYS A 20 3.76 -19.68 28.53
CA LYS A 20 2.31 -19.58 28.35
C LYS A 20 1.85 -18.28 29.01
N LEU A 21 1.54 -17.26 28.23
CA LEU A 21 0.79 -16.09 28.71
C LEU A 21 -0.62 -16.54 29.10
N ARG A 22 -0.85 -16.67 30.41
CA ARG A 22 -2.18 -16.77 31.00
C ARG A 22 -2.81 -15.37 30.97
N TYR A 23 -3.84 -15.21 30.19
CA TYR A 23 -4.72 -14.05 30.28
C TYR A 23 -5.48 -14.11 31.61
N LEU A 24 -5.25 -13.12 32.46
CA LEU A 24 -6.11 -12.86 33.62
C LEU A 24 -7.46 -12.35 33.12
N SER A 25 -8.52 -13.13 33.32
CA SER A 25 -9.89 -12.72 33.06
C SER A 25 -10.31 -11.72 34.13
N ALA A 26 -10.43 -10.43 33.74
CA ALA A 26 -11.23 -9.48 34.49
C ALA A 26 -12.71 -9.83 34.26
N GLN A 27 -13.40 -10.25 35.30
CA GLN A 27 -14.83 -10.48 35.29
C GLN A 27 -15.56 -9.13 35.21
N GLY A 28 -15.98 -8.77 34.00
CA GLY A 28 -17.00 -7.79 33.75
C GLY A 28 -18.11 -8.49 32.98
N SER A 29 -19.32 -8.54 33.53
CA SER A 29 -20.49 -9.23 33.00
C SER A 29 -21.02 -8.49 31.73
N GLY A 30 -20.45 -8.81 30.60
CA GLY A 30 -20.95 -8.48 29.30
C GLY A 30 -20.70 -9.68 28.38
N THR A 31 -21.78 -10.36 27.99
CA THR A 31 -21.73 -11.54 27.11
C THR A 31 -21.16 -11.18 25.75
N ALA A 32 -19.86 -11.19 25.60
CA ALA A 32 -19.21 -11.14 24.31
C ALA A 32 -19.52 -12.45 23.56
N LYS A 33 -20.35 -12.40 22.53
CA LYS A 33 -20.49 -13.48 21.57
C LYS A 33 -19.16 -13.64 20.85
N LYS A 34 -18.30 -14.54 21.32
CA LYS A 34 -17.15 -15.02 20.55
C LYS A 34 -17.72 -15.76 19.33
N VAL A 35 -17.67 -15.13 18.16
CA VAL A 35 -17.73 -15.86 16.90
C VAL A 35 -16.53 -16.80 16.92
N GLN A 36 -16.76 -18.10 16.83
CA GLN A 36 -15.70 -19.10 16.69
C GLN A 36 -15.02 -18.85 15.33
N GLN A 37 -13.94 -18.08 15.32
CA GLN A 37 -13.12 -17.87 14.13
C GLN A 37 -12.05 -18.96 14.10
N ASN A 38 -11.95 -19.63 12.94
CA ASN A 38 -10.86 -20.56 12.70
C ASN A 38 -9.55 -19.76 12.64
N ILE A 39 -8.52 -20.21 13.35
CA ILE A 39 -7.18 -19.57 13.32
C ILE A 39 -6.56 -19.58 11.89
N GLU A 40 -7.12 -20.38 10.99
CA GLU A 40 -6.74 -20.49 9.58
C GLU A 40 -7.39 -19.45 8.67
N ASP A 41 -8.34 -18.63 9.17
CA ASP A 41 -8.96 -17.57 8.37
C ASP A 41 -7.95 -16.51 7.96
N ASP A 42 -7.99 -16.10 6.69
CA ASP A 42 -7.09 -15.08 6.10
C ASP A 42 -7.37 -13.64 6.59
N VAL A 43 -8.53 -13.42 7.24
CA VAL A 43 -8.90 -12.19 7.95
C VAL A 43 -9.60 -12.56 9.25
N LEU A 44 -9.19 -11.93 10.36
CA LEU A 44 -9.85 -12.07 11.64
C LEU A 44 -10.61 -10.77 11.98
N PHE A 45 -11.74 -10.92 12.68
CA PHE A 45 -12.57 -9.80 13.12
C PHE A 45 -12.79 -9.88 14.62
N GLU A 46 -12.41 -8.81 15.34
CA GLU A 46 -12.69 -8.68 16.76
C GLU A 46 -13.84 -7.66 16.94
N ASP A 47 -14.93 -8.11 17.53
CA ASP A 47 -16.08 -7.25 17.89
C ASP A 47 -15.98 -6.91 19.38
N VAL A 48 -15.57 -5.68 19.68
CA VAL A 48 -15.33 -5.21 21.06
C VAL A 48 -16.34 -4.08 21.38
N GLY A 49 -17.53 -4.45 21.80
CA GLY A 49 -18.60 -3.51 22.10
C GLY A 49 -18.96 -2.62 20.89
N ASN A 50 -18.73 -1.32 20.99
CA ASN A 50 -19.00 -0.39 19.90
C ASN A 50 -17.79 -0.14 19.01
N LYS A 51 -16.77 -1.00 19.01
CA LYS A 51 -15.55 -0.90 18.22
C LYS A 51 -15.27 -2.21 17.50
N GLY A 52 -14.61 -2.11 16.33
CA GLY A 52 -14.23 -3.27 15.53
C GLY A 52 -12.75 -3.28 15.22
N VAL A 53 -12.15 -4.49 15.18
CA VAL A 53 -10.77 -4.68 14.73
C VAL A 53 -10.77 -5.67 13.57
N ILE A 54 -10.07 -5.32 12.51
CA ILE A 54 -9.79 -6.17 11.35
C ILE A 54 -8.31 -6.53 11.39
N ILE A 55 -8.00 -7.82 11.36
CA ILE A 55 -6.63 -8.32 11.36
C ILE A 55 -6.40 -9.08 10.05
N LEU A 56 -5.51 -8.57 9.20
CA LEU A 56 -5.07 -9.25 8.00
C LEU A 56 -4.19 -10.42 8.43
N ASN A 57 -4.58 -11.66 8.14
CA ASN A 57 -4.00 -12.85 8.77
C ASN A 57 -3.39 -13.84 7.76
N ARG A 58 -2.51 -13.33 6.91
CA ARG A 58 -1.67 -14.14 6.01
C ARG A 58 -0.17 -13.82 6.21
N PRO A 59 0.40 -13.90 7.44
CA PRO A 59 1.76 -13.41 7.71
C PRO A 59 2.83 -14.13 6.88
N LYS A 60 2.64 -15.39 6.52
CA LYS A 60 3.55 -16.13 5.61
C LYS A 60 3.58 -15.57 4.19
N ALA A 61 2.50 -14.93 3.76
CA ALA A 61 2.37 -14.23 2.48
C ALA A 61 2.49 -12.70 2.65
N LEU A 62 3.10 -12.21 3.74
CA LEU A 62 3.23 -10.78 4.06
C LEU A 62 1.87 -10.05 4.03
N ASN A 63 0.81 -10.73 4.42
CA ASN A 63 -0.58 -10.25 4.42
C ASN A 63 -1.06 -9.76 3.03
N ALA A 64 -0.53 -10.33 1.94
CA ALA A 64 -0.95 -9.99 0.58
C ALA A 64 -2.47 -10.19 0.44
N LEU A 65 -3.14 -9.16 -0.10
CA LEU A 65 -4.60 -9.07 -0.19
C LEU A 65 -5.11 -9.95 -1.34
N ASN A 66 -5.93 -10.94 -1.04
CA ASN A 66 -6.58 -11.79 -2.03
C ASN A 66 -8.09 -11.50 -2.11
N LEU A 67 -8.77 -12.10 -3.09
CA LEU A 67 -10.21 -11.94 -3.30
C LEU A 67 -11.04 -12.33 -2.06
N SER A 68 -10.68 -13.43 -1.39
CA SER A 68 -11.36 -13.90 -0.17
C SER A 68 -11.32 -12.85 0.94
N MET A 69 -10.15 -12.22 1.16
CA MET A 69 -10.01 -11.15 2.16
C MET A 69 -10.91 -9.96 1.82
N VAL A 70 -10.94 -9.51 0.57
CA VAL A 70 -11.78 -8.39 0.13
C VAL A 70 -13.27 -8.71 0.35
N GLU A 71 -13.69 -9.92 -0.02
CA GLU A 71 -15.07 -10.39 0.14
C GLU A 71 -15.51 -10.54 1.60
N LYS A 72 -14.57 -10.78 2.51
CA LYS A 72 -14.83 -10.83 3.96
C LYS A 72 -14.85 -9.43 4.58
N ILE A 73 -13.90 -8.56 4.21
CA ILE A 73 -13.75 -7.21 4.81
C ILE A 73 -14.92 -6.29 4.43
N TYR A 74 -15.30 -6.26 3.16
CA TYR A 74 -16.30 -5.31 2.65
C TYR A 74 -17.66 -5.39 3.39
N PRO A 75 -18.31 -6.55 3.53
CA PRO A 75 -19.61 -6.63 4.20
C PRO A 75 -19.51 -6.32 5.70
N VAL A 76 -18.39 -6.65 6.34
CA VAL A 76 -18.16 -6.33 7.75
C VAL A 76 -18.05 -4.81 7.93
N LEU A 77 -17.26 -4.12 7.10
CA LEU A 77 -17.17 -2.66 7.13
C LEU A 77 -18.52 -2.01 6.88
N LYS A 78 -19.29 -2.49 5.89
CA LYS A 78 -20.66 -1.97 5.62
C LYS A 78 -21.57 -2.10 6.85
N LYS A 79 -21.53 -3.24 7.53
CA LYS A 79 -22.30 -3.48 8.76
C LYS A 79 -21.82 -2.59 9.91
N TRP A 80 -20.50 -2.45 10.07
CA TRP A 80 -19.91 -1.71 11.17
C TRP A 80 -20.05 -0.19 11.04
N GLU A 81 -20.21 0.34 9.84
CA GLU A 81 -20.42 1.78 9.62
C GLU A 81 -21.62 2.34 10.40
N SER A 82 -22.69 1.53 10.62
CA SER A 82 -23.89 1.94 11.36
C SER A 82 -23.90 1.45 12.82
N SER A 83 -23.07 0.47 13.18
CA SER A 83 -23.13 -0.20 14.50
C SER A 83 -21.91 0.03 15.37
N LYS A 84 -20.83 0.58 14.82
CA LYS A 84 -19.59 0.86 15.55
C LYS A 84 -19.28 2.36 15.58
N ARG A 85 -18.38 2.76 16.48
CA ARG A 85 -17.87 4.13 16.60
C ARG A 85 -16.43 4.27 16.14
N LEU A 86 -15.73 3.15 15.95
CA LEU A 86 -14.34 3.09 15.54
C LEU A 86 -14.05 1.74 14.89
N VAL A 87 -13.27 1.74 13.82
CA VAL A 87 -12.66 0.55 13.24
C VAL A 87 -11.15 0.71 13.20
N ILE A 88 -10.45 -0.33 13.64
CA ILE A 88 -8.99 -0.46 13.54
C ILE A 88 -8.69 -1.55 12.53
N ILE A 89 -7.70 -1.35 11.65
CA ILE A 89 -7.15 -2.40 10.79
C ILE A 89 -5.66 -2.53 11.03
N GLU A 90 -5.19 -3.77 11.16
CA GLU A 90 -3.80 -4.12 11.41
C GLU A 90 -3.39 -5.39 10.67
N GLY A 91 -2.08 -5.62 10.52
CA GLY A 91 -1.54 -6.86 9.95
C GLY A 91 -1.06 -7.82 11.04
N ALA A 92 -1.35 -9.11 10.89
CA ALA A 92 -0.76 -10.14 11.74
C ALA A 92 0.72 -10.35 11.42
N GLY A 93 1.51 -10.69 12.43
CA GLY A 93 2.96 -10.88 12.31
C GLY A 93 3.75 -9.57 12.41
N GLU A 94 5.07 -9.67 12.22
CA GLU A 94 5.99 -8.54 12.50
C GLU A 94 6.58 -7.89 11.24
N LYS A 95 6.29 -8.44 10.04
CA LYS A 95 6.98 -8.05 8.81
C LYS A 95 6.20 -7.07 7.95
N ALA A 96 4.88 -7.21 7.91
CA ALA A 96 4.07 -6.45 6.98
C ALA A 96 2.69 -6.13 7.55
N PHE A 97 2.22 -4.93 7.31
CA PHE A 97 0.80 -4.63 7.33
C PHE A 97 0.12 -5.35 6.16
N CYS A 98 0.48 -5.03 4.93
CA CYS A 98 0.06 -5.73 3.71
C CYS A 98 1.00 -5.37 2.55
N ALA A 99 1.62 -6.38 1.94
CA ALA A 99 2.63 -6.19 0.89
C ALA A 99 2.07 -6.01 -0.53
N GLY A 100 0.75 -5.79 -0.67
CA GLY A 100 0.07 -5.58 -1.96
C GLY A 100 -1.01 -6.61 -2.25
N GLY A 101 -1.59 -6.54 -3.46
CA GLY A 101 -2.51 -7.54 -3.97
C GLY A 101 -1.82 -8.88 -4.26
N ASP A 102 -2.55 -9.99 -4.12
CA ASP A 102 -2.07 -11.33 -4.50
C ASP A 102 -2.15 -11.51 -6.02
N VAL A 103 -1.36 -10.70 -6.73
CA VAL A 103 -1.32 -10.66 -8.20
C VAL A 103 -0.77 -11.93 -8.84
N LYS A 104 -0.08 -12.77 -8.05
CA LYS A 104 0.44 -14.07 -8.55
C LYS A 104 -0.69 -15.00 -8.95
N SER A 105 -1.74 -15.09 -8.14
CA SER A 105 -2.89 -15.95 -8.43
C SER A 105 -3.62 -15.48 -9.70
N ILE A 106 -3.75 -14.16 -9.89
CA ILE A 106 -4.34 -13.56 -11.07
C ILE A 106 -3.54 -13.92 -12.33
N VAL A 107 -2.22 -13.69 -12.29
CA VAL A 107 -1.35 -13.92 -13.44
C VAL A 107 -1.21 -15.41 -13.76
N ASN A 108 -1.14 -16.30 -12.77
CA ASN A 108 -1.15 -17.73 -13.01
C ASN A 108 -2.42 -18.16 -13.75
N THR A 109 -3.59 -17.70 -13.30
CA THR A 109 -4.87 -17.98 -13.99
C THR A 109 -4.87 -17.45 -15.42
N LEU A 110 -4.38 -16.22 -15.66
CA LEU A 110 -4.28 -15.65 -17.02
C LEU A 110 -3.35 -16.46 -17.91
N ARG A 111 -2.22 -16.93 -17.39
CA ARG A 111 -1.24 -17.71 -18.16
C ARG A 111 -1.77 -19.11 -18.53
N GLU A 112 -2.51 -19.74 -17.63
CA GLU A 112 -3.01 -21.10 -17.79
C GLU A 112 -4.27 -21.18 -18.65
N THR A 113 -5.20 -20.24 -18.44
CA THR A 113 -6.56 -20.34 -18.99
C THR A 113 -6.99 -19.15 -19.84
N GLU A 114 -6.19 -18.08 -19.92
CA GLU A 114 -6.55 -16.79 -20.53
C GLU A 114 -7.80 -16.13 -19.91
N ASN A 115 -8.27 -16.65 -18.77
CA ASN A 115 -9.48 -16.18 -18.12
C ASN A 115 -9.22 -14.93 -17.28
N LYS A 116 -9.85 -13.83 -17.66
CA LYS A 116 -9.75 -12.52 -17.01
C LYS A 116 -10.66 -12.36 -15.79
N ILE A 117 -11.66 -13.24 -15.63
CA ILE A 117 -12.75 -13.07 -14.66
C ILE A 117 -12.21 -12.91 -13.23
N LEU A 118 -11.18 -13.69 -12.85
CA LEU A 118 -10.59 -13.57 -11.52
C LEU A 118 -10.01 -12.18 -11.30
N GLY A 119 -9.23 -11.66 -12.25
CA GLY A 119 -8.60 -10.34 -12.16
C GLY A 119 -9.63 -9.21 -12.18
N GLU A 120 -10.59 -9.25 -13.12
CA GLU A 120 -11.67 -8.27 -13.21
C GLU A 120 -12.50 -8.24 -11.92
N THR A 121 -12.82 -9.40 -11.34
CA THR A 121 -13.57 -9.52 -10.08
C THR A 121 -12.74 -8.97 -8.91
N PHE A 122 -11.45 -9.32 -8.84
CA PHE A 122 -10.56 -8.86 -7.79
C PHE A 122 -10.46 -7.35 -7.79
N PHE A 123 -10.04 -6.72 -8.89
CA PHE A 123 -9.89 -5.27 -8.97
C PHE A 123 -11.21 -4.52 -8.74
N ARG A 124 -12.32 -5.03 -9.27
CA ARG A 124 -13.64 -4.45 -9.01
C ARG A 124 -13.97 -4.40 -7.54
N LYS A 125 -13.81 -5.52 -6.84
CA LYS A 125 -14.14 -5.61 -5.40
C LYS A 125 -13.14 -4.85 -4.54
N GLU A 126 -11.85 -4.89 -4.86
CA GLU A 126 -10.81 -4.15 -4.17
C GLU A 126 -11.06 -2.64 -4.27
N TYR A 127 -11.33 -2.11 -5.46
CA TYR A 127 -11.57 -0.67 -5.63
C TYR A 127 -12.91 -0.23 -5.01
N THR A 128 -13.91 -1.10 -5.00
CA THR A 128 -15.15 -0.85 -4.24
C THR A 128 -14.88 -0.79 -2.74
N LEU A 129 -13.99 -1.62 -2.21
CA LEU A 129 -13.55 -1.57 -0.82
C LEU A 129 -12.75 -0.29 -0.54
N ASN A 130 -11.81 0.10 -1.40
CA ASN A 130 -11.06 1.35 -1.26
C ASN A 130 -11.99 2.57 -1.24
N TYR A 131 -13.01 2.58 -2.10
CA TYR A 131 -14.02 3.64 -2.11
C TYR A 131 -14.82 3.69 -0.81
N LEU A 132 -15.23 2.53 -0.27
CA LEU A 132 -15.90 2.46 1.03
C LEU A 132 -15.05 3.04 2.15
N ILE A 133 -13.74 2.68 2.20
CA ILE A 133 -12.81 3.21 3.21
C ILE A 133 -12.67 4.72 3.08
N GLY A 134 -12.56 5.25 1.84
CA GLY A 134 -12.38 6.67 1.58
C GLY A 134 -13.57 7.55 1.95
N ARG A 135 -14.76 6.97 2.06
CA ARG A 135 -15.99 7.66 2.48
C ARG A 135 -16.58 7.18 3.81
N TYR A 136 -15.78 6.42 4.56
CA TYR A 136 -16.23 5.79 5.79
C TYR A 136 -16.65 6.82 6.84
N LYS A 137 -17.87 6.70 7.38
CA LYS A 137 -18.49 7.73 8.21
C LYS A 137 -17.96 7.80 9.62
N ILE A 138 -17.40 6.70 10.12
CA ILE A 138 -16.80 6.62 11.45
C ILE A 138 -15.28 6.58 11.36
N PRO A 139 -14.53 6.90 12.43
CA PRO A 139 -13.09 6.80 12.44
C PRO A 139 -12.58 5.42 11.99
N TYR A 140 -11.72 5.42 10.97
CA TYR A 140 -11.00 4.26 10.47
C TYR A 140 -9.52 4.51 10.73
N VAL A 141 -8.90 3.61 11.50
CA VAL A 141 -7.51 3.71 11.94
C VAL A 141 -6.72 2.55 11.36
N ALA A 142 -5.79 2.84 10.45
CA ALA A 142 -4.88 1.85 9.89
C ALA A 142 -3.52 1.93 10.60
N THR A 143 -3.09 0.84 11.26
CA THR A 143 -1.75 0.72 11.83
C THR A 143 -0.84 0.05 10.82
N ILE A 144 -0.13 0.87 10.04
CA ILE A 144 0.73 0.41 8.94
C ILE A 144 2.13 0.03 9.44
N ASP A 145 2.20 -0.93 10.37
CA ASP A 145 3.46 -1.43 10.95
C ASP A 145 4.11 -2.46 9.99
N GLY A 146 5.27 -2.13 9.42
CA GLY A 146 5.97 -2.95 8.44
C GLY A 146 5.66 -2.62 6.97
N ILE A 147 5.84 -3.60 6.08
CA ILE A 147 5.67 -3.42 4.63
C ILE A 147 4.21 -3.06 4.31
N THR A 148 4.02 -1.96 3.58
CA THR A 148 2.73 -1.43 3.16
C THR A 148 2.86 -0.97 1.71
N MET A 149 2.38 -1.79 0.76
CA MET A 149 2.55 -1.57 -0.68
C MET A 149 1.26 -1.88 -1.43
N GLY A 150 1.02 -1.28 -2.59
CA GLY A 150 -0.10 -1.57 -3.49
C GLY A 150 -1.44 -1.71 -2.77
N GLY A 151 -2.09 -2.87 -2.83
CA GLY A 151 -3.35 -3.14 -2.11
C GLY A 151 -3.32 -2.82 -0.61
N GLY A 152 -2.16 -2.94 0.06
CA GLY A 152 -1.98 -2.50 1.44
C GLY A 152 -2.08 -0.98 1.60
N VAL A 153 -1.61 -0.23 0.61
CA VAL A 153 -1.82 1.22 0.57
C VAL A 153 -3.31 1.50 0.39
N GLY A 154 -4.01 0.80 -0.49
CA GLY A 154 -5.45 0.94 -0.69
C GLY A 154 -6.29 0.69 0.57
N LEU A 155 -5.89 -0.27 1.42
CA LEU A 155 -6.54 -0.55 2.70
C LEU A 155 -6.26 0.52 3.77
N SER A 156 -5.28 1.39 3.58
CA SER A 156 -4.85 2.36 4.60
C SER A 156 -5.01 3.82 4.19
N VAL A 157 -4.55 4.20 2.99
CA VAL A 157 -4.33 5.61 2.61
C VAL A 157 -5.60 6.46 2.60
N HIS A 158 -6.75 5.85 2.32
CA HIS A 158 -8.04 6.51 2.27
C HIS A 158 -8.71 6.64 3.65
N GLY A 159 -8.22 5.92 4.65
CA GLY A 159 -8.72 6.00 6.03
C GLY A 159 -8.37 7.32 6.71
N LYS A 160 -9.21 7.73 7.68
CA LYS A 160 -9.03 9.01 8.38
C LYS A 160 -7.70 9.09 9.14
N TYR A 161 -7.25 7.99 9.75
CA TYR A 161 -6.02 7.93 10.53
C TYR A 161 -5.11 6.81 10.03
N ARG A 162 -3.87 7.15 9.73
CA ARG A 162 -2.84 6.23 9.24
C ARG A 162 -1.63 6.38 10.15
N ILE A 163 -1.30 5.31 10.86
CA ILE A 163 -0.26 5.31 11.88
C ILE A 163 0.95 4.57 11.33
N ALA A 164 2.00 5.32 11.03
CA ALA A 164 3.30 4.75 10.66
C ALA A 164 4.15 4.49 11.91
N THR A 165 5.06 3.54 11.79
CA THR A 165 6.07 3.21 12.81
C THR A 165 7.46 3.26 12.19
N GLU A 166 8.50 3.05 12.99
CA GLU A 166 9.88 2.90 12.51
C GLU A 166 10.07 1.71 11.56
N LYS A 167 9.13 0.74 11.58
CA LYS A 167 9.13 -0.44 10.72
C LYS A 167 8.41 -0.20 9.39
N THR A 168 7.58 0.84 9.30
CA THR A 168 6.79 1.11 8.10
C THR A 168 7.71 1.26 6.89
N LEU A 169 7.40 0.50 5.83
CA LEU A 169 8.04 0.59 4.53
C LEU A 169 6.96 0.75 3.47
N PHE A 170 6.76 1.98 3.03
CA PHE A 170 5.77 2.35 2.02
C PHE A 170 6.38 2.36 0.63
N ALA A 171 5.66 1.85 -0.37
CA ALA A 171 5.94 2.07 -1.80
C ALA A 171 4.72 1.79 -2.67
N MET A 172 4.72 2.35 -3.90
CA MET A 172 3.83 2.00 -5.01
C MET A 172 4.70 1.49 -6.17
N PRO A 173 5.16 0.21 -6.14
CA PRO A 173 6.15 -0.31 -7.07
C PRO A 173 5.56 -0.89 -8.36
N GLU A 174 4.32 -0.54 -8.70
CA GLU A 174 3.52 -1.19 -9.74
C GLU A 174 4.15 -1.09 -11.12
N THR A 175 4.84 0.00 -11.45
CA THR A 175 5.54 0.18 -12.74
C THR A 175 6.60 -0.90 -13.00
N ALA A 176 7.22 -1.41 -11.93
CA ALA A 176 8.22 -2.48 -12.02
C ALA A 176 7.62 -3.85 -12.36
N ILE A 177 6.32 -4.04 -12.18
CA ILE A 177 5.60 -5.26 -12.55
C ILE A 177 4.65 -5.06 -13.74
N GLY A 178 4.85 -3.99 -14.52
CA GLY A 178 4.04 -3.75 -15.72
C GLY A 178 2.62 -3.29 -15.44
N LEU A 179 2.35 -2.75 -14.22
CA LEU A 179 1.09 -2.16 -13.82
C LEU A 179 1.28 -0.63 -13.62
N PHE A 180 0.41 0.02 -12.94
CA PHE A 180 0.44 1.43 -12.54
C PHE A 180 0.02 1.54 -11.07
N PRO A 181 0.38 2.60 -10.33
CA PRO A 181 -0.14 2.87 -8.99
C PRO A 181 -1.66 3.00 -9.00
N ASP A 182 -2.33 1.95 -8.59
CA ASP A 182 -3.78 1.81 -8.51
C ASP A 182 -4.31 2.04 -7.08
N VAL A 183 -5.40 1.43 -6.72
CA VAL A 183 -6.07 1.50 -5.39
C VAL A 183 -6.32 2.92 -4.89
N GLY A 184 -6.60 3.84 -5.80
CA GLY A 184 -6.69 5.28 -5.54
C GLY A 184 -5.34 6.00 -5.56
N GLY A 185 -4.29 5.38 -6.11
CA GLY A 185 -2.98 5.98 -6.32
C GLY A 185 -3.07 7.25 -7.15
N THR A 186 -3.89 7.23 -8.20
CA THR A 186 -4.12 8.40 -9.04
C THR A 186 -4.88 9.54 -8.34
N PHE A 187 -5.52 9.24 -7.20
CA PHE A 187 -6.15 10.25 -6.35
C PHE A 187 -5.18 10.84 -5.32
N PHE A 188 -4.48 10.01 -4.52
CA PHE A 188 -3.69 10.54 -3.40
C PHE A 188 -2.30 11.03 -3.83
N LEU A 189 -1.62 10.37 -4.78
CA LEU A 189 -0.27 10.75 -5.20
C LEU A 189 -0.19 12.19 -5.71
N PRO A 190 -1.05 12.66 -6.64
CA PRO A 190 -0.97 14.05 -7.12
C PRO A 190 -1.31 15.11 -6.08
N ARG A 191 -1.81 14.70 -4.90
CA ARG A 191 -2.13 15.57 -3.75
C ARG A 191 -1.00 15.68 -2.73
N LEU A 192 0.09 14.94 -2.92
CA LEU A 192 1.32 15.12 -2.16
C LEU A 192 2.03 16.42 -2.61
N LYS A 193 2.93 16.92 -1.76
CA LYS A 193 3.61 18.20 -2.00
C LYS A 193 4.41 18.17 -3.32
N GLY A 194 4.23 19.19 -4.13
CA GLY A 194 4.97 19.36 -5.38
C GLY A 194 4.78 18.20 -6.37
N LYS A 195 5.88 17.66 -6.86
CA LYS A 195 5.90 16.52 -7.80
C LYS A 195 6.26 15.19 -7.10
N LEU A 196 6.30 15.16 -5.76
CA LEU A 196 6.66 13.98 -4.99
C LEU A 196 5.81 12.75 -5.37
N GLY A 197 4.50 12.94 -5.54
CA GLY A 197 3.60 11.83 -5.90
C GLY A 197 3.91 11.24 -7.28
N LEU A 198 4.21 12.07 -8.27
CA LEU A 198 4.61 11.57 -9.59
C LEU A 198 5.97 10.85 -9.52
N TYR A 199 6.92 11.39 -8.75
CA TYR A 199 8.20 10.73 -8.49
C TYR A 199 7.99 9.34 -7.90
N LEU A 200 7.25 9.24 -6.78
CA LEU A 200 6.98 7.96 -6.11
C LEU A 200 6.24 6.98 -7.02
N GLY A 201 5.24 7.47 -7.77
CA GLY A 201 4.44 6.62 -8.66
C GLY A 201 5.21 6.06 -9.86
N LEU A 202 6.14 6.84 -10.42
CA LEU A 202 6.94 6.39 -11.56
C LEU A 202 8.12 5.49 -11.14
N THR A 203 8.78 5.82 -10.03
CA THR A 203 10.01 5.14 -9.58
C THR A 203 9.74 3.93 -8.70
N GLY A 204 8.58 3.89 -8.02
CA GLY A 204 8.34 2.93 -6.96
C GLY A 204 9.27 3.10 -5.76
N ASP A 205 9.85 4.30 -5.56
CA ASP A 205 10.78 4.55 -4.47
C ASP A 205 10.14 4.32 -3.11
N ARG A 206 10.96 3.98 -2.13
CA ARG A 206 10.53 3.49 -0.82
C ARG A 206 10.69 4.55 0.25
N LEU A 207 9.62 4.85 0.95
CA LEU A 207 9.64 5.69 2.14
C LEU A 207 9.62 4.82 3.39
N LYS A 208 10.49 5.11 4.36
CA LYS A 208 10.61 4.32 5.59
C LYS A 208 10.34 5.17 6.82
N GLY A 209 9.62 4.59 7.76
CA GLY A 209 9.45 5.19 9.08
C GLY A 209 8.78 6.55 9.02
N ILE A 210 9.45 7.53 9.61
CA ILE A 210 8.95 8.91 9.69
C ILE A 210 8.79 9.58 8.31
N ASP A 211 9.54 9.16 7.29
CA ASP A 211 9.42 9.72 5.94
C ASP A 211 8.00 9.56 5.38
N VAL A 212 7.28 8.51 5.79
CA VAL A 212 5.90 8.28 5.36
C VAL A 212 4.95 9.36 5.89
N VAL A 213 5.23 9.90 7.08
CA VAL A 213 4.50 11.05 7.65
C VAL A 213 4.96 12.35 7.01
N LEU A 214 6.28 12.55 6.87
CA LEU A 214 6.86 13.77 6.30
C LEU A 214 6.47 13.96 4.82
N ALA A 215 6.25 12.87 4.10
CA ALA A 215 5.67 12.87 2.75
C ALA A 215 4.17 13.21 2.71
N GLY A 216 3.46 13.21 3.86
CA GLY A 216 2.02 13.44 3.93
C GLY A 216 1.16 12.20 3.68
N ILE A 217 1.75 11.00 3.62
CA ILE A 217 1.05 9.73 3.39
C ILE A 217 0.44 9.22 4.70
N ALA A 218 1.22 9.09 5.77
CA ALA A 218 0.70 8.79 7.10
C ALA A 218 0.32 10.07 7.86
N THR A 219 -0.60 9.94 8.81
CA THR A 219 -1.08 11.06 9.65
C THR A 219 -0.35 11.16 10.97
N HIS A 220 0.13 10.04 11.50
CA HIS A 220 0.77 9.93 12.81
C HIS A 220 1.98 9.02 12.72
N PHE A 221 2.98 9.30 13.58
CA PHE A 221 4.10 8.40 13.83
C PHE A 221 4.06 7.94 15.28
N ILE A 222 3.92 6.64 15.50
CA ILE A 222 3.88 6.04 16.83
C ILE A 222 4.84 4.85 16.82
N PRO A 223 5.79 4.75 17.76
CA PRO A 223 6.69 3.61 17.84
C PRO A 223 5.95 2.28 17.90
N SER A 224 6.42 1.28 17.16
CA SER A 224 5.78 -0.04 17.06
C SER A 224 5.53 -0.67 18.43
N GLU A 225 6.46 -0.50 19.37
CA GLU A 225 6.33 -0.99 20.76
C GLU A 225 5.12 -0.39 21.53
N LYS A 226 4.62 0.77 21.10
CA LYS A 226 3.47 1.45 21.72
C LYS A 226 2.12 1.04 21.10
N LEU A 227 2.12 0.37 19.96
CA LEU A 227 0.87 0.00 19.28
C LEU A 227 -0.06 -0.87 20.13
N PRO A 228 0.41 -1.87 20.93
CA PRO A 228 -0.48 -2.64 21.79
C PRO A 228 -1.21 -1.78 22.83
N TYR A 229 -0.52 -0.82 23.43
CA TYR A 229 -1.10 0.11 24.40
C TYR A 229 -2.08 1.08 23.74
N LEU A 230 -1.72 1.60 22.58
CA LEU A 230 -2.61 2.43 21.75
C LEU A 230 -3.90 1.68 21.41
N LYS A 231 -3.78 0.43 20.91
CA LYS A 231 -4.94 -0.42 20.59
C LYS A 231 -5.83 -0.60 21.81
N GLN A 232 -5.24 -0.91 22.99
CA GLN A 232 -5.98 -1.06 24.24
C GLN A 232 -6.73 0.24 24.61
N ASP A 233 -6.07 1.39 24.59
CA ASP A 233 -6.69 2.68 24.90
C ASP A 233 -7.82 3.01 23.91
N LEU A 234 -7.63 2.79 22.62
CA LEU A 234 -8.66 2.97 21.59
C LEU A 234 -9.88 2.05 21.82
N LEU A 235 -9.68 0.83 22.31
CA LEU A 235 -10.73 -0.14 22.55
C LEU A 235 -11.46 0.06 23.88
N THR A 236 -10.81 0.60 24.90
CA THR A 236 -11.37 0.78 26.26
C THR A 236 -11.94 2.18 26.50
N THR A 237 -11.50 3.18 25.75
CA THR A 237 -11.97 4.57 25.93
C THR A 237 -13.44 4.70 25.52
N GLU A 238 -14.28 5.16 26.44
CA GLU A 238 -15.69 5.44 26.15
C GLU A 238 -15.88 6.72 25.35
N GLN A 239 -15.03 7.71 25.56
CA GLN A 239 -15.00 8.94 24.81
C GLN A 239 -14.44 8.69 23.42
N SER A 240 -15.20 9.04 22.40
CA SER A 240 -14.92 8.76 20.99
C SER A 240 -13.89 9.70 20.36
N ASP A 241 -13.07 10.42 21.13
CA ASP A 241 -12.04 11.28 20.55
C ASP A 241 -10.77 10.48 20.25
N VAL A 242 -10.82 9.75 19.13
CA VAL A 242 -9.70 9.03 18.58
C VAL A 242 -8.45 9.92 18.46
N LYS A 243 -8.64 11.20 18.15
CA LYS A 243 -7.52 12.14 17.97
C LYS A 243 -6.78 12.40 19.28
N GLU A 244 -7.49 12.53 20.40
CA GLU A 244 -6.84 12.72 21.72
C GLU A 244 -6.03 11.49 22.10
N VAL A 245 -6.59 10.29 21.92
CA VAL A 245 -5.87 9.05 22.17
C VAL A 245 -4.62 8.95 21.28
N LEU A 246 -4.72 9.24 19.99
CA LEU A 246 -3.57 9.22 19.09
C LEU A 246 -2.50 10.24 19.52
N ASN A 247 -2.88 11.47 19.87
CA ASN A 247 -1.96 12.50 20.31
C ASN A 247 -1.17 12.11 21.56
N LYS A 248 -1.77 11.32 22.49
CA LYS A 248 -1.08 10.82 23.69
C LYS A 248 0.13 9.93 23.33
N TYR A 249 0.06 9.19 22.24
CA TYR A 249 1.10 8.25 21.81
C TYR A 249 2.02 8.81 20.73
N GLN A 250 1.60 9.89 20.07
CA GLN A 250 2.37 10.45 18.95
C GLN A 250 3.74 10.93 19.40
N CYS A 251 4.77 10.56 18.66
CA CYS A 251 6.09 11.15 18.80
C CYS A 251 6.09 12.54 18.18
N ILE A 252 6.30 13.59 18.99
CA ILE A 252 6.25 15.00 18.54
C ILE A 252 7.63 15.50 18.11
N LYS A 253 8.71 14.91 18.64
CA LYS A 253 10.08 15.32 18.33
C LYS A 253 10.74 14.28 17.44
N PHE A 254 10.94 14.64 16.20
CA PHE A 254 11.70 13.83 15.24
C PHE A 254 13.10 14.45 15.11
N ASN A 255 14.12 13.68 15.45
CA ASN A 255 15.53 14.08 15.20
C ASN A 255 15.96 13.74 13.76
N GLN A 256 15.03 13.31 12.91
CA GLN A 256 15.28 12.89 11.55
C GLN A 256 14.58 13.85 10.59
N GLU A 257 15.35 14.38 9.66
CA GLU A 257 14.84 15.15 8.53
C GLU A 257 14.29 14.20 7.47
N PHE A 258 13.39 14.72 6.62
CA PHE A 258 12.87 13.97 5.47
C PHE A 258 14.01 13.56 4.53
N SER A 259 14.17 12.27 4.29
CA SER A 259 15.29 11.73 3.50
C SER A 259 15.33 12.30 2.07
N LEU A 260 14.18 12.66 1.51
CA LEU A 260 14.09 13.29 0.18
C LEU A 260 14.19 14.83 0.23
N ALA A 261 14.27 15.45 1.41
CA ALA A 261 14.36 16.91 1.52
C ALA A 261 15.47 17.54 0.65
N PRO A 262 16.69 16.98 0.58
CA PRO A 262 17.75 17.53 -0.28
C PRO A 262 17.43 17.48 -1.78
N TYR A 263 16.47 16.62 -2.18
CA TYR A 263 16.14 16.36 -3.57
C TYR A 263 14.81 16.97 -4.01
N MET A 264 14.02 17.53 -3.09
CA MET A 264 12.67 18.04 -3.40
C MET A 264 12.66 19.06 -4.54
N ASN A 265 13.62 19.99 -4.58
CA ASN A 265 13.73 20.96 -5.69
C ASN A 265 14.00 20.27 -7.04
N LYS A 266 14.84 19.23 -7.06
CA LYS A 266 15.12 18.43 -8.26
C LYS A 266 13.89 17.62 -8.68
N ILE A 267 13.20 17.01 -7.71
CA ILE A 267 11.94 16.29 -7.94
C ILE A 267 10.92 17.24 -8.58
N ASP A 268 10.72 18.41 -7.99
CA ASP A 268 9.76 19.39 -8.49
C ASP A 268 10.13 19.90 -9.90
N THR A 269 11.42 20.08 -10.17
CA THR A 269 11.89 20.54 -11.49
C THR A 269 11.81 19.45 -12.55
N TYR A 270 12.33 18.26 -12.26
CA TYR A 270 12.48 17.20 -13.28
C TYR A 270 11.15 16.51 -13.56
N PHE A 271 10.34 16.26 -12.54
CA PHE A 271 9.02 15.64 -12.69
C PHE A 271 7.88 16.61 -13.04
N ALA A 272 8.20 17.91 -13.25
CA ALA A 272 7.30 18.86 -13.90
C ALA A 272 7.32 18.75 -15.45
N ALA A 273 8.16 17.87 -16.00
CA ALA A 273 8.26 17.63 -17.43
C ALA A 273 6.92 17.18 -18.04
N SER A 274 6.76 17.41 -19.33
CA SER A 274 5.54 17.05 -20.07
C SER A 274 5.48 15.58 -20.47
N SER A 275 6.62 14.88 -20.49
CA SER A 275 6.74 13.46 -20.86
C SER A 275 7.76 12.72 -19.99
N VAL A 276 7.65 11.38 -19.99
CA VAL A 276 8.62 10.50 -19.31
C VAL A 276 10.01 10.62 -19.95
N GLU A 277 10.06 10.79 -21.28
CA GLU A 277 11.29 10.99 -22.04
C GLU A 277 12.03 12.24 -21.57
N GLU A 278 11.30 13.33 -21.35
CA GLU A 278 11.88 14.58 -20.86
C GLU A 278 12.38 14.45 -19.41
N ILE A 279 11.66 13.72 -18.53
CA ILE A 279 12.14 13.38 -17.17
C ILE A 279 13.48 12.65 -17.27
N ILE A 280 13.56 11.63 -18.12
CA ILE A 280 14.77 10.83 -18.31
C ILE A 280 15.91 11.70 -18.84
N GLN A 281 15.64 12.63 -19.78
CA GLN A 281 16.64 13.54 -20.32
C GLN A 281 17.22 14.43 -19.22
N ARG A 282 16.36 15.08 -18.42
CA ARG A 282 16.78 15.92 -17.29
C ARG A 282 17.61 15.16 -16.25
N LEU A 283 17.24 13.90 -15.96
CA LEU A 283 17.99 13.03 -15.06
C LEU A 283 19.36 12.62 -15.63
N LYS A 284 19.48 12.44 -16.95
CA LYS A 284 20.76 12.14 -17.63
C LYS A 284 21.73 13.34 -17.59
N GLU A 285 21.20 14.54 -17.63
CA GLU A 285 21.99 15.78 -17.57
C GLU A 285 22.50 16.07 -16.15
N ASP A 286 21.80 15.56 -15.12
CA ASP A 286 22.21 15.65 -13.73
C ASP A 286 23.15 14.48 -13.38
N ASN A 287 24.43 14.78 -13.14
CA ASN A 287 25.45 13.80 -12.80
C ASN A 287 25.42 13.34 -11.33
N SER A 288 24.46 13.79 -10.52
CA SER A 288 24.36 13.40 -9.12
C SER A 288 24.03 11.92 -8.95
N GLU A 289 24.46 11.32 -7.85
CA GLU A 289 24.18 9.94 -7.52
C GLU A 289 22.66 9.66 -7.39
N TRP A 290 21.91 10.62 -6.84
CA TRP A 290 20.47 10.54 -6.77
C TRP A 290 19.82 10.43 -8.15
N ALA A 291 20.24 11.28 -9.10
CA ALA A 291 19.69 11.24 -10.47
C ALA A 291 20.02 9.93 -11.18
N LYS A 292 21.25 9.42 -11.02
CA LYS A 292 21.64 8.11 -11.58
C LYS A 292 20.82 6.97 -11.01
N ASN A 293 20.57 6.96 -9.69
CA ASN A 293 19.75 5.95 -9.05
C ASN A 293 18.28 6.05 -9.49
N THR A 294 17.73 7.25 -9.59
CA THR A 294 16.38 7.51 -10.09
C THR A 294 16.24 7.05 -11.54
N LEU A 295 17.18 7.40 -12.40
CA LEU A 295 17.22 6.94 -13.78
C LEU A 295 17.25 5.42 -13.90
N LYS A 296 18.06 4.76 -13.06
CA LYS A 296 18.14 3.29 -13.03
C LYS A 296 16.80 2.64 -12.65
N MET A 297 16.02 3.24 -11.75
CA MET A 297 14.67 2.77 -11.41
C MET A 297 13.73 2.89 -12.61
N LEU A 298 13.69 4.05 -13.25
CA LEU A 298 12.83 4.29 -14.41
C LEU A 298 13.17 3.37 -15.59
N LEU A 299 14.46 3.14 -15.88
CA LEU A 299 14.89 2.30 -17.00
C LEU A 299 14.62 0.80 -16.79
N LYS A 300 14.31 0.36 -15.56
CA LYS A 300 13.91 -1.02 -15.27
C LYS A 300 12.41 -1.24 -15.37
N ALA A 301 11.63 -0.19 -15.24
CA ALA A 301 10.17 -0.24 -15.28
C ALA A 301 9.65 -0.48 -16.70
N SER A 302 8.42 -0.98 -16.82
CA SER A 302 7.75 -1.09 -18.12
C SER A 302 7.58 0.28 -18.78
N PRO A 303 8.00 0.45 -20.03
CA PRO A 303 7.79 1.69 -20.79
C PRO A 303 6.32 2.10 -20.89
N THR A 304 5.44 1.12 -21.10
CA THR A 304 3.97 1.34 -21.13
C THR A 304 3.49 1.82 -19.76
N SER A 305 3.90 1.14 -18.70
CA SER A 305 3.49 1.51 -17.33
C SER A 305 3.93 2.92 -16.94
N LEU A 306 5.13 3.34 -17.32
CA LEU A 306 5.60 4.70 -17.04
C LEU A 306 4.71 5.77 -17.70
N LYS A 307 4.40 5.62 -18.99
CA LYS A 307 3.55 6.59 -19.70
C LYS A 307 2.10 6.57 -19.22
N VAL A 308 1.55 5.37 -18.98
CA VAL A 308 0.20 5.22 -18.41
C VAL A 308 0.13 5.84 -17.01
N THR A 309 1.11 5.57 -16.14
CA THR A 309 1.18 6.13 -14.79
C THR A 309 1.23 7.66 -14.81
N MET A 310 2.11 8.24 -15.64
CA MET A 310 2.20 9.70 -15.74
C MET A 310 0.86 10.30 -16.18
N ARG A 311 0.22 9.75 -17.23
CA ARG A 311 -1.07 10.21 -17.74
C ARG A 311 -2.17 10.03 -16.69
N ALA A 312 -2.19 8.91 -15.98
CA ALA A 312 -3.20 8.60 -14.95
C ALA A 312 -3.10 9.55 -13.75
N ILE A 313 -1.89 9.82 -13.24
CA ILE A 313 -1.65 10.77 -12.14
C ILE A 313 -2.02 12.19 -12.57
N GLN A 314 -1.69 12.60 -13.79
CA GLN A 314 -2.07 13.91 -14.33
C GLN A 314 -3.60 14.06 -14.39
N ARG A 315 -4.33 13.07 -14.93
CA ARG A 315 -5.81 13.08 -14.98
C ARG A 315 -6.41 13.05 -13.58
N GLY A 316 -5.89 12.21 -12.70
CA GLY A 316 -6.39 12.04 -11.32
C GLY A 316 -6.22 13.27 -10.44
N SER A 317 -5.35 14.22 -10.80
CA SER A 317 -5.12 15.45 -10.03
C SER A 317 -6.38 16.31 -9.87
N THR A 318 -7.31 16.25 -10.83
CA THR A 318 -8.56 17.02 -10.86
C THR A 318 -9.80 16.18 -10.59
N LEU A 319 -9.67 14.84 -10.55
CA LEU A 319 -10.78 13.93 -10.33
C LEU A 319 -11.02 13.68 -8.84
N ASN A 320 -12.25 13.33 -8.47
CA ASN A 320 -12.56 12.79 -7.13
C ASN A 320 -12.14 11.32 -7.03
N LEU A 321 -12.20 10.74 -5.81
CA LEU A 321 -11.79 9.35 -5.58
C LEU A 321 -12.59 8.35 -6.41
N SER A 322 -13.91 8.52 -6.54
CA SER A 322 -14.77 7.63 -7.35
C SER A 322 -14.32 7.60 -8.80
N ASP A 323 -14.08 8.76 -9.40
CA ASP A 323 -13.70 8.86 -10.81
C ASP A 323 -12.27 8.37 -11.05
N CYS A 324 -11.36 8.57 -10.09
CA CYS A 324 -10.03 7.98 -10.11
C CYS A 324 -10.12 6.44 -10.12
N LEU A 325 -10.86 5.84 -9.20
CA LEU A 325 -11.01 4.37 -9.10
C LEU A 325 -11.69 3.78 -10.34
N LYS A 326 -12.68 4.49 -10.95
CA LYS A 326 -13.28 4.07 -12.23
C LYS A 326 -12.26 4.10 -13.37
N MET A 327 -11.43 5.14 -13.45
CA MET A 327 -10.33 5.23 -14.42
C MET A 327 -9.31 4.12 -14.19
N GLU A 328 -8.90 3.89 -12.96
CA GLU A 328 -7.98 2.81 -12.58
C GLU A 328 -8.53 1.43 -12.94
N TYR A 329 -9.82 1.21 -12.75
CA TYR A 329 -10.45 -0.06 -13.11
C TYR A 329 -10.39 -0.34 -14.63
N ARG A 330 -10.60 0.68 -15.47
CA ARG A 330 -10.41 0.55 -16.93
C ARG A 330 -8.99 0.14 -17.27
N LEU A 331 -8.01 0.82 -16.68
CA LEU A 331 -6.59 0.51 -16.86
C LEU A 331 -6.24 -0.90 -16.38
N ALA A 332 -6.76 -1.33 -15.22
CA ALA A 332 -6.57 -2.67 -14.70
C ALA A 332 -7.15 -3.73 -15.64
N CYS A 333 -8.36 -3.51 -16.18
CA CYS A 333 -8.98 -4.43 -17.14
C CYS A 333 -8.16 -4.57 -18.44
N THR A 334 -7.53 -3.48 -18.91
CA THR A 334 -6.65 -3.56 -20.10
C THR A 334 -5.34 -4.28 -19.81
N ALA A 335 -4.82 -4.21 -18.58
CA ALA A 335 -3.62 -4.93 -18.16
C ALA A 335 -3.86 -6.46 -18.01
N LEU A 336 -5.12 -6.92 -17.92
CA LEU A 336 -5.48 -8.32 -17.81
C LEU A 336 -5.41 -9.05 -19.17
N SER A 337 -4.18 -9.22 -19.67
CA SER A 337 -3.90 -10.00 -20.88
C SER A 337 -2.68 -10.87 -20.66
N ARG A 338 -2.68 -12.07 -21.23
CA ARG A 338 -1.54 -12.99 -21.19
C ARG A 338 -0.24 -12.39 -21.74
N THR A 339 -0.37 -11.49 -22.73
CA THR A 339 0.75 -10.83 -23.41
C THR A 339 1.05 -9.45 -22.86
N SER A 340 0.42 -9.03 -21.75
CA SER A 340 0.65 -7.72 -21.15
C SER A 340 1.95 -7.65 -20.36
N ASP A 341 2.48 -6.44 -20.23
CA ASP A 341 3.62 -6.16 -19.36
C ASP A 341 3.33 -6.53 -17.89
N PHE A 342 2.07 -6.45 -17.46
CA PHE A 342 1.66 -6.90 -16.13
C PHE A 342 1.88 -8.41 -15.94
N CYS A 343 1.47 -9.23 -16.92
CA CYS A 343 1.68 -10.67 -16.87
C CYS A 343 3.18 -11.00 -16.86
N GLU A 344 3.96 -10.32 -17.69
CA GLU A 344 5.41 -10.52 -17.79
C GLU A 344 6.15 -10.03 -16.54
N GLY A 345 5.83 -8.85 -16.04
CA GLY A 345 6.48 -8.29 -14.85
C GLY A 345 6.24 -9.12 -13.60
N VAL A 346 5.00 -9.58 -13.39
CA VAL A 346 4.67 -10.50 -12.29
C VAL A 346 5.40 -11.84 -12.46
N ARG A 347 5.47 -12.39 -13.68
CA ARG A 347 6.29 -13.58 -13.96
C ARG A 347 7.73 -13.34 -13.50
N ALA A 348 8.36 -12.30 -14.03
CA ALA A 348 9.79 -12.08 -13.86
C ALA A 348 10.18 -11.75 -12.41
N LEU A 349 9.37 -10.95 -11.70
CA LEU A 349 9.73 -10.46 -10.38
C LEU A 349 9.19 -11.32 -9.24
N LEU A 350 8.04 -11.96 -9.43
CA LEU A 350 7.33 -12.61 -8.33
C LEU A 350 7.19 -14.13 -8.47
N ILE A 351 7.05 -14.66 -9.70
CA ILE A 351 6.85 -16.10 -9.96
C ILE A 351 8.21 -16.76 -10.21
N ASP A 352 8.82 -16.48 -11.34
CA ASP A 352 10.10 -17.09 -11.76
C ASP A 352 11.30 -16.47 -11.02
N LYS A 353 11.17 -15.19 -10.63
CA LYS A 353 12.17 -14.41 -9.86
C LYS A 353 13.51 -14.26 -10.57
N ASP A 354 13.53 -14.34 -11.91
CA ASP A 354 14.71 -14.13 -12.74
C ASP A 354 15.13 -12.64 -12.81
N GLN A 355 14.25 -11.71 -12.41
CA GLN A 355 14.46 -10.26 -12.40
C GLN A 355 14.76 -9.69 -13.79
N LYS A 356 14.30 -10.34 -14.84
CA LYS A 356 14.56 -10.00 -16.26
C LYS A 356 13.24 -9.94 -17.05
N PRO A 357 12.39 -8.96 -16.78
CA PRO A 357 11.16 -8.79 -17.57
C PRO A 357 11.50 -8.41 -19.02
N ILE A 358 10.75 -8.95 -19.96
CA ILE A 358 10.83 -8.62 -21.39
C ILE A 358 9.60 -7.78 -21.73
N TRP A 359 9.76 -6.45 -21.66
CA TRP A 359 8.69 -5.51 -21.91
C TRP A 359 8.28 -5.45 -23.40
N ASN A 360 7.01 -5.26 -23.65
CA ASN A 360 6.47 -5.10 -25.01
C ASN A 360 5.36 -4.02 -25.05
N PRO A 361 5.61 -2.84 -25.66
CA PRO A 361 6.86 -2.42 -26.33
C PRO A 361 8.07 -2.30 -25.39
N ASN A 362 9.28 -2.49 -25.93
CA ASN A 362 10.51 -2.52 -25.15
C ASN A 362 11.14 -1.14 -24.90
N SER A 363 10.63 -0.10 -25.53
CA SER A 363 11.14 1.26 -25.42
C SER A 363 10.02 2.30 -25.33
N LEU A 364 10.31 3.42 -24.64
CA LEU A 364 9.36 4.55 -24.56
C LEU A 364 8.98 5.08 -25.94
N LYS A 365 9.90 5.09 -26.90
CA LYS A 365 9.66 5.59 -28.25
C LYS A 365 8.57 4.81 -28.98
N GLU A 366 8.46 3.52 -28.72
CA GLU A 366 7.45 2.66 -29.34
C GLU A 366 6.07 2.78 -28.68
N VAL A 367 6.00 3.28 -27.44
CA VAL A 367 4.75 3.53 -26.74
C VAL A 367 4.19 4.88 -27.19
N THR A 368 3.31 4.88 -28.19
CA THR A 368 2.69 6.10 -28.73
C THR A 368 1.64 6.68 -27.78
N ASP A 369 1.37 8.00 -27.90
CA ASP A 369 0.30 8.63 -27.12
C ASP A 369 -1.08 8.02 -27.44
N ALA A 370 -1.34 7.68 -28.70
CA ALA A 370 -2.57 7.00 -29.10
C ALA A 370 -2.74 5.64 -28.41
N TYR A 371 -1.65 4.87 -28.27
CA TYR A 371 -1.66 3.61 -27.54
C TYR A 371 -1.93 3.83 -26.04
N VAL A 372 -1.33 4.88 -25.44
CA VAL A 372 -1.59 5.24 -24.04
C VAL A 372 -3.04 5.67 -23.86
N ASP A 373 -3.58 6.55 -24.73
CA ASP A 373 -4.96 7.03 -24.62
C ASP A 373 -5.98 5.91 -24.79
N GLN A 374 -5.69 4.91 -25.61
CA GLN A 374 -6.52 3.71 -25.78
C GLN A 374 -6.71 2.94 -24.46
N GLN A 375 -5.71 2.93 -23.57
CA GLN A 375 -5.80 2.26 -22.26
C GLN A 375 -6.89 2.88 -21.35
N PHE A 376 -7.22 4.17 -21.58
CA PHE A 376 -8.21 4.91 -20.81
C PHE A 376 -9.63 4.84 -21.40
N THR A 377 -9.83 4.08 -22.47
CA THR A 377 -11.13 3.95 -23.12
C THR A 377 -12.17 3.39 -22.14
N LYS A 378 -13.36 3.98 -22.15
CA LYS A 378 -14.48 3.48 -21.35
C LYS A 378 -14.84 2.06 -21.75
N LEU A 379 -15.12 1.25 -20.74
CA LEU A 379 -15.68 -0.07 -20.93
C LEU A 379 -17.16 0.04 -21.38
N LEU A 380 -17.76 -1.09 -21.76
CA LEU A 380 -19.21 -1.16 -21.90
C LEU A 380 -19.87 -0.81 -20.56
N GLU A 381 -21.03 -0.15 -20.57
CA GLU A 381 -21.65 0.41 -19.36
C GLU A 381 -21.86 -0.65 -18.27
N GLU A 382 -22.27 -1.85 -18.64
CA GLU A 382 -22.44 -2.98 -17.72
C GLU A 382 -21.14 -3.53 -17.15
N LYS A 383 -20.00 -3.20 -17.76
CA LYS A 383 -18.66 -3.58 -17.30
C LYS A 383 -17.93 -2.49 -16.51
N GLU A 384 -18.43 -1.27 -16.54
CA GLU A 384 -17.86 -0.17 -15.76
C GLU A 384 -17.91 -0.45 -14.26
N LEU A 385 -17.00 0.15 -13.51
CA LEU A 385 -17.02 0.09 -12.06
C LEU A 385 -18.15 0.97 -11.52
N GLN A 386 -19.10 0.36 -10.80
CA GLN A 386 -20.18 1.05 -10.10
C GLN A 386 -19.78 1.26 -8.62
N LEU A 387 -19.82 2.54 -8.13
CA LEU A 387 -19.38 2.94 -6.77
C LEU A 387 -20.45 3.78 -6.06
#